data_d8936a957b4df7e6782e0fd8efa3ba41
#
_entry.id   d8936a957b4df7e6782e0fd8efa3ba41
#
_cell.length_a   1.000
_cell.length_b   1.000
_cell.length_c   1.000
_cell.angle_alpha   90.00
_cell.angle_beta   90.00
_cell.angle_gamma   90.00
#
_symmetry.space_group_name_H-M   'P 1'
#
loop_
_entity.id
_entity.type
_entity.pdbx_description
1 polymer ?
#
loop_
_entity_poly.entity_id
_entity_poly.type
_entity_poly.pdbx_seq_one_letter_code
_entity_poly.pdbx_strand_id
1 'polypeptide(L)'
;MKSNICKLNKDLTCLEAVLAEVEKVTTYNALEDKKALRIRLLAEELCGMLPGLIENFSGEFWAENEGDNYELHVELKADDMSIDLRDELISVSKSGKNSAAKGIMGKIRAVAETMLLAAFDPDLAPIPADGEFYDYHGYNMGFGYIDPTIAVETEYIYSWSLFNYKTAVEEKEDEYAELERSIVAKLADDIIVGVRGRNVVIVVKKSFA
;
A
#
# COMPACT_ATOMS: atom_id res chain seq x y z
N MET A 1 -15.52 13.88 7.15
CA MET A 1 -15.00 13.83 8.54
C MET A 1 -13.60 13.24 8.52
N LYS A 2 -12.68 13.72 9.37
CA LYS A 2 -11.34 13.14 9.56
C LYS A 2 -11.20 12.71 11.02
N SER A 3 -10.62 11.53 11.25
CA SER A 3 -10.31 11.03 12.60
C SER A 3 -9.16 11.79 13.24
N ASN A 4 -8.87 11.53 14.51
CA ASN A 4 -7.60 11.92 15.07
C ASN A 4 -6.46 11.10 14.43
N ILE A 5 -5.26 11.69 14.45
CA ILE A 5 -4.06 11.02 13.96
C ILE A 5 -3.53 10.09 15.05
N CYS A 6 -3.39 8.80 14.71
CA CYS A 6 -2.74 7.81 15.55
C CYS A 6 -1.27 7.67 15.14
N LYS A 7 -0.35 7.76 16.12
CA LYS A 7 1.07 7.47 15.87
C LYS A 7 1.28 5.98 15.74
N LEU A 8 1.99 5.57 14.70
CA LEU A 8 2.33 4.19 14.41
C LEU A 8 3.78 3.91 14.79
N ASN A 9 4.03 2.71 15.28
CA ASN A 9 5.36 2.18 15.55
C ASN A 9 5.41 0.69 15.16
N LYS A 10 6.61 0.13 15.12
CA LYS A 10 6.87 -1.26 14.73
C LYS A 10 6.06 -2.28 15.54
N ASP A 11 5.90 -2.04 16.85
CA ASP A 11 5.25 -3.01 17.75
C ASP A 11 3.72 -2.99 17.65
N LEU A 12 3.15 -2.08 16.84
CA LEU A 12 1.70 -1.90 16.67
C LEU A 12 0.91 -1.85 17.98
N THR A 13 1.53 -1.35 19.06
CA THR A 13 0.85 -1.16 20.35
C THR A 13 -0.32 -0.18 20.26
N CYS A 14 -0.37 0.56 19.13
CA CYS A 14 -1.43 1.53 18.83
C CYS A 14 -2.61 0.93 18.04
N LEU A 15 -2.62 -0.37 17.70
CA LEU A 15 -3.68 -0.96 16.86
C LEU A 15 -5.07 -0.73 17.44
N GLU A 16 -5.26 -0.92 18.76
CA GLU A 16 -6.54 -0.66 19.40
C GLU A 16 -6.98 0.80 19.29
N ALA A 17 -6.04 1.74 19.37
CA ALA A 17 -6.32 3.16 19.20
C ALA A 17 -6.71 3.47 17.74
N VAL A 18 -6.04 2.87 16.76
CA VAL A 18 -6.40 2.96 15.33
C VAL A 18 -7.83 2.49 15.11
N LEU A 19 -8.17 1.30 15.62
CA LEU A 19 -9.50 0.72 15.46
C LEU A 19 -10.58 1.55 16.15
N ALA A 20 -10.28 2.14 17.31
CA ALA A 20 -11.19 3.06 17.99
C ALA A 20 -11.44 4.34 17.18
N GLU A 21 -10.44 4.88 16.48
CA GLU A 21 -10.63 6.04 15.61
C GLU A 21 -11.45 5.69 14.36
N VAL A 22 -11.23 4.51 13.77
CA VAL A 22 -12.06 3.99 12.67
C VAL A 22 -13.53 3.83 13.12
N GLU A 23 -13.77 3.27 14.31
CA GLU A 23 -15.10 3.10 14.87
C GLU A 23 -15.80 4.45 15.10
N LYS A 24 -15.08 5.47 15.57
CA LYS A 24 -15.62 6.82 15.70
C LYS A 24 -16.09 7.38 14.36
N VAL A 25 -15.29 7.23 13.29
CA VAL A 25 -15.66 7.73 11.95
C VAL A 25 -16.89 7.00 11.42
N THR A 26 -16.95 5.67 11.53
CA THR A 26 -18.07 4.89 11.05
C THR A 26 -19.35 5.14 11.86
N THR A 27 -19.24 5.27 13.19
CA THR A 27 -20.38 5.57 14.09
C THR A 27 -20.90 6.98 13.86
N TYR A 28 -20.01 7.98 13.72
CA TYR A 28 -20.41 9.37 13.46
C TYR A 28 -21.25 9.49 12.18
N ASN A 29 -20.91 8.71 11.16
CA ASN A 29 -21.62 8.69 9.89
C ASN A 29 -22.80 7.71 9.88
N ALA A 30 -23.18 7.14 11.02
CA ALA A 30 -24.24 6.16 11.16
C ALA A 30 -24.14 5.00 10.13
N LEU A 31 -22.90 4.56 9.84
CA LEU A 31 -22.65 3.50 8.87
C LEU A 31 -23.26 2.17 9.39
N GLU A 32 -23.95 1.45 8.51
CA GLU A 32 -24.49 0.13 8.85
C GLU A 32 -23.40 -0.83 9.38
N ASP A 33 -23.72 -1.65 10.39
CA ASP A 33 -22.77 -2.53 11.09
C ASP A 33 -21.92 -3.39 10.15
N LYS A 34 -22.53 -3.95 9.10
CA LYS A 34 -21.79 -4.76 8.09
C LYS A 34 -20.80 -3.94 7.28
N LYS A 35 -21.15 -2.70 6.96
CA LYS A 35 -20.27 -1.78 6.24
C LYS A 35 -19.16 -1.29 7.17
N ALA A 36 -19.49 -0.95 8.42
CA ALA A 36 -18.53 -0.56 9.45
C ALA A 36 -17.50 -1.67 9.71
N LEU A 37 -17.94 -2.93 9.80
CA LEU A 37 -17.06 -4.10 9.95
C LEU A 37 -16.06 -4.22 8.79
N ARG A 38 -16.48 -3.93 7.55
CA ARG A 38 -15.57 -3.96 6.39
C ARG A 38 -14.46 -2.92 6.49
N ILE A 39 -14.78 -1.69 6.92
CA ILE A 39 -13.77 -0.65 7.14
C ILE A 39 -12.82 -1.06 8.26
N ARG A 40 -13.34 -1.61 9.36
CA ARG A 40 -12.52 -2.12 10.46
C ARG A 40 -11.56 -3.22 10.01
N LEU A 41 -12.03 -4.21 9.25
CA LEU A 41 -11.19 -5.29 8.71
C LEU A 41 -10.09 -4.74 7.79
N LEU A 42 -10.41 -3.78 6.93
CA LEU A 42 -9.41 -3.12 6.09
C LEU A 42 -8.33 -2.41 6.92
N ALA A 43 -8.70 -1.76 8.03
CA ALA A 43 -7.74 -1.11 8.93
C ALA A 43 -6.87 -2.13 9.67
N GLU A 44 -7.44 -3.24 10.13
CA GLU A 44 -6.71 -4.35 10.79
C GLU A 44 -5.67 -4.94 9.84
N GLU A 45 -6.06 -5.28 8.62
CA GLU A 45 -5.17 -5.86 7.59
C GLU A 45 -4.08 -4.86 7.18
N LEU A 46 -4.44 -3.60 6.96
CA LEU A 46 -3.50 -2.54 6.63
C LEU A 46 -2.43 -2.40 7.73
N CYS A 47 -2.84 -2.27 8.98
CA CYS A 47 -1.90 -2.17 10.10
C CYS A 47 -1.07 -3.46 10.26
N GLY A 48 -1.69 -4.63 10.10
CA GLY A 48 -1.03 -5.93 10.25
C GLY A 48 0.13 -6.17 9.29
N MET A 49 0.14 -5.52 8.12
CA MET A 49 1.25 -5.66 7.16
C MET A 49 2.45 -4.75 7.47
N LEU A 50 2.25 -3.65 8.23
CA LEU A 50 3.28 -2.61 8.40
C LEU A 50 4.59 -3.11 9.01
N PRO A 51 4.60 -3.96 10.08
CA PRO A 51 5.85 -4.48 10.66
C PRO A 51 6.71 -5.28 9.69
N GLY A 52 6.07 -5.86 8.68
CA GLY A 52 6.78 -6.59 7.65
C GLY A 52 7.26 -5.72 6.49
N LEU A 53 6.79 -4.49 6.37
CA LEU A 53 7.06 -3.62 5.25
C LEU A 53 8.36 -2.83 5.43
N ILE A 54 8.60 -2.33 6.63
CA ILE A 54 9.79 -1.54 6.97
C ILE A 54 10.28 -2.00 8.34
N GLU A 55 11.56 -2.30 8.47
CA GLU A 55 12.12 -2.83 9.69
C GLU A 55 12.04 -1.84 10.86
N ASN A 56 12.36 -0.57 10.59
CA ASN A 56 12.24 0.51 11.55
C ASN A 56 11.51 1.69 10.90
N PHE A 57 10.36 2.03 11.44
CA PHE A 57 9.56 3.14 10.97
C PHE A 57 8.92 3.90 12.13
N SER A 58 8.70 5.16 11.90
CA SER A 58 7.71 5.99 12.58
C SER A 58 6.62 6.36 11.59
N GLY A 59 5.38 6.46 12.04
CA GLY A 59 4.31 6.75 11.11
C GLY A 59 3.06 7.30 11.74
N GLU A 60 2.10 7.57 10.89
CA GLU A 60 0.79 8.12 11.24
C GLU A 60 -0.31 7.36 10.52
N PHE A 61 -1.42 7.18 11.21
CA PHE A 61 -2.67 6.65 10.65
C PHE A 61 -3.78 7.64 10.90
N TRP A 62 -4.66 7.80 9.93
CA TRP A 62 -5.96 8.46 10.10
C TRP A 62 -6.97 7.88 9.12
N ALA A 63 -8.25 8.04 9.46
CA ALA A 63 -9.36 7.69 8.59
C ALA A 63 -10.11 8.95 8.18
N GLU A 64 -10.53 9.01 6.93
CA GLU A 64 -11.34 10.09 6.39
C GLU A 64 -12.63 9.55 5.79
N ASN A 65 -13.68 10.38 5.83
CA ASN A 65 -14.95 10.09 5.18
C ASN A 65 -15.53 11.35 4.52
N GLU A 66 -15.98 11.18 3.29
CA GLU A 66 -16.75 12.17 2.54
C GLU A 66 -17.94 11.48 1.87
N GLY A 67 -19.15 11.72 2.42
CA GLY A 67 -20.35 10.99 1.99
C GLY A 67 -20.21 9.49 2.21
N ASP A 68 -20.39 8.70 1.15
CA ASP A 68 -20.25 7.24 1.18
C ASP A 68 -18.82 6.74 0.95
N ASN A 69 -17.87 7.66 0.74
CA ASN A 69 -16.47 7.33 0.48
C ASN A 69 -15.67 7.36 1.78
N TYR A 70 -14.93 6.28 2.03
CA TYR A 70 -14.03 6.11 3.17
C TYR A 70 -12.61 5.89 2.69
N GLU A 71 -11.67 6.57 3.32
CA GLU A 71 -10.25 6.42 3.06
C GLU A 71 -9.51 6.16 4.37
N LEU A 72 -8.64 5.15 4.36
CA LEU A 72 -7.71 4.84 5.45
C LEU A 72 -6.31 5.20 4.97
N HIS A 73 -5.69 6.12 5.68
CA HIS A 73 -4.38 6.65 5.34
C HIS A 73 -3.33 6.15 6.32
N VAL A 74 -2.22 5.71 5.77
CA VAL A 74 -0.98 5.43 6.50
C VAL A 74 0.14 6.21 5.85
N GLU A 75 0.86 6.97 6.63
CA GLU A 75 2.11 7.61 6.23
C GLU A 75 3.24 7.07 7.11
N LEU A 76 4.25 6.45 6.50
CA LEU A 76 5.40 5.88 7.18
C LEU A 76 6.65 6.62 6.74
N LYS A 77 7.52 6.89 7.69
CA LYS A 77 8.87 7.36 7.44
C LYS A 77 9.84 6.24 7.76
N ALA A 78 10.57 5.79 6.75
CA ALA A 78 11.66 4.84 6.94
C ALA A 78 12.86 5.57 7.54
N ASP A 79 13.27 5.19 8.76
CA ASP A 79 14.39 5.85 9.44
C ASP A 79 15.72 5.50 8.76
N ASP A 80 15.96 4.21 8.46
CA ASP A 80 17.07 3.73 7.65
C ASP A 80 16.69 2.41 6.95
N MET A 81 17.19 2.21 5.72
CA MET A 81 17.15 0.90 5.09
C MET A 81 18.40 0.14 5.54
N SER A 82 18.21 -0.97 6.26
CA SER A 82 19.36 -1.80 6.67
C SER A 82 20.08 -2.35 5.44
N ILE A 83 21.39 -2.55 5.56
CA ILE A 83 22.19 -3.15 4.47
C ILE A 83 21.63 -4.54 4.14
N ASP A 84 21.20 -5.29 5.15
CA ASP A 84 20.66 -6.64 5.00
C ASP A 84 19.34 -6.63 4.19
N LEU A 85 18.43 -5.69 4.49
CA LEU A 85 17.17 -5.51 3.73
C LEU A 85 17.45 -5.09 2.29
N ARG A 86 18.41 -4.17 2.09
CA ARG A 86 18.85 -3.75 0.76
C ARG A 86 19.41 -4.94 -0.04
N ASP A 87 20.29 -5.75 0.55
CA ASP A 87 20.89 -6.90 -0.10
C ASP A 87 19.85 -8.00 -0.39
N GLU A 88 18.88 -8.19 0.50
CA GLU A 88 17.74 -9.09 0.29
C GLU A 88 16.89 -8.62 -0.90
N LEU A 89 16.52 -7.34 -0.96
CA LEU A 89 15.73 -6.76 -2.06
C LEU A 89 16.47 -6.86 -3.40
N ILE A 90 17.78 -6.59 -3.43
CA ILE A 90 18.61 -6.76 -4.62
C ILE A 90 18.64 -8.22 -5.08
N SER A 91 18.75 -9.15 -4.14
CA SER A 91 18.73 -10.60 -4.43
C SER A 91 17.39 -11.04 -5.01
N VAL A 92 16.28 -10.55 -4.44
CA VAL A 92 14.92 -10.82 -4.91
C VAL A 92 14.70 -10.23 -6.29
N SER A 93 15.14 -9.01 -6.55
CA SER A 93 15.01 -8.35 -7.85
C SER A 93 15.75 -9.11 -8.95
N LYS A 94 16.92 -9.66 -8.64
CA LYS A 94 17.73 -10.46 -9.59
C LYS A 94 17.15 -11.86 -9.83
N SER A 95 16.49 -12.46 -8.85
CA SER A 95 15.94 -13.83 -8.96
C SER A 95 14.49 -13.85 -9.47
N GLY A 96 13.78 -12.72 -9.47
CA GLY A 96 12.36 -12.63 -9.82
C GLY A 96 11.43 -13.41 -8.88
N LYS A 97 11.96 -13.94 -7.75
CA LYS A 97 11.20 -14.79 -6.82
C LYS A 97 11.21 -14.18 -5.42
N ASN A 98 10.16 -13.49 -5.07
CA ASN A 98 9.91 -13.11 -3.68
C ASN A 98 9.04 -14.16 -3.00
N SER A 99 9.66 -15.10 -2.29
CA SER A 99 8.95 -16.17 -1.57
C SER A 99 8.11 -15.67 -0.40
N ALA A 100 8.35 -14.43 0.06
CA ALA A 100 7.58 -13.79 1.14
C ALA A 100 6.33 -13.05 0.63
N ALA A 101 6.26 -12.74 -0.66
CA ALA A 101 5.13 -12.05 -1.28
C ALA A 101 3.98 -13.01 -1.61
N LYS A 102 3.35 -13.58 -0.56
CA LYS A 102 2.16 -14.40 -0.75
C LYS A 102 0.91 -13.53 -0.61
N GLY A 103 0.03 -13.63 -1.63
CA GLY A 103 -1.21 -12.88 -1.69
C GLY A 103 -1.02 -11.37 -1.92
N ILE A 104 -2.14 -10.64 -1.96
CA ILE A 104 -2.13 -9.21 -2.29
C ILE A 104 -1.37 -8.34 -1.27
N MET A 105 -1.40 -8.69 0.02
CA MET A 105 -0.68 -7.94 1.05
C MET A 105 0.83 -8.10 0.90
N GLY A 106 1.31 -9.30 0.54
CA GLY A 106 2.70 -9.52 0.16
C GLY A 106 3.10 -8.75 -1.10
N LYS A 107 2.19 -8.63 -2.08
CA LYS A 107 2.41 -7.82 -3.29
C LYS A 107 2.52 -6.33 -2.96
N ILE A 108 1.61 -5.78 -2.16
CA ILE A 108 1.64 -4.38 -1.70
C ILE A 108 2.95 -4.09 -0.96
N ARG A 109 3.37 -5.02 -0.09
CA ARG A 109 4.65 -4.92 0.60
C ARG A 109 5.83 -4.89 -0.37
N ALA A 110 5.93 -5.85 -1.28
CA ALA A 110 7.00 -5.94 -2.27
C ALA A 110 7.06 -4.68 -3.16
N VAL A 111 5.91 -4.13 -3.51
CA VAL A 111 5.77 -2.86 -4.23
C VAL A 111 6.40 -1.72 -3.44
N ALA A 112 5.99 -1.52 -2.19
CA ALA A 112 6.50 -0.44 -1.35
C ALA A 112 8.01 -0.56 -1.10
N GLU A 113 8.52 -1.77 -0.84
CA GLU A 113 9.95 -2.06 -0.67
C GLU A 113 10.74 -1.71 -1.93
N THR A 114 10.24 -2.09 -3.10
CA THR A 114 10.89 -1.82 -4.39
C THR A 114 10.93 -0.32 -4.69
N MET A 115 9.82 0.39 -4.44
CA MET A 115 9.77 1.84 -4.61
C MET A 115 10.70 2.58 -3.65
N LEU A 116 10.79 2.10 -2.40
CA LEU A 116 11.76 2.63 -1.43
C LEU A 116 13.19 2.44 -1.91
N LEU A 117 13.54 1.23 -2.36
CA LEU A 117 14.87 0.95 -2.90
C LEU A 117 15.22 1.89 -4.05
N ALA A 118 14.31 2.06 -5.01
CA ALA A 118 14.48 2.98 -6.13
C ALA A 118 14.61 4.45 -5.70
N ALA A 119 13.92 4.86 -4.63
CA ALA A 119 14.00 6.21 -4.09
C ALA A 119 15.31 6.47 -3.33
N PHE A 120 15.91 5.44 -2.72
CA PHE A 120 17.21 5.54 -2.04
C PHE A 120 18.39 5.46 -3.01
N ASP A 121 18.31 4.64 -4.03
CA ASP A 121 19.37 4.41 -5.00
C ASP A 121 18.73 4.07 -6.38
N PRO A 122 18.56 5.06 -7.25
CA PRO A 122 17.96 4.87 -8.57
C PRO A 122 18.71 3.86 -9.45
N ASP A 123 20.02 3.69 -9.25
CA ASP A 123 20.82 2.72 -10.01
C ASP A 123 20.55 1.27 -9.59
N LEU A 124 19.93 1.08 -8.42
CA LEU A 124 19.49 -0.20 -7.90
C LEU A 124 18.01 -0.46 -8.12
N ALA A 125 17.30 0.46 -8.79
CA ALA A 125 15.90 0.24 -9.13
C ALA A 125 15.78 -1.12 -9.84
N PRO A 126 15.05 -2.08 -9.25
CA PRO A 126 14.96 -3.40 -9.84
C PRO A 126 14.24 -3.30 -11.18
N ILE A 127 14.93 -3.72 -12.24
CA ILE A 127 14.27 -3.99 -13.52
C ILE A 127 13.57 -5.32 -13.31
N PRO A 128 12.23 -5.41 -13.40
CA PRO A 128 11.53 -6.68 -13.33
C PRO A 128 12.14 -7.69 -14.31
N ALA A 129 12.28 -8.95 -13.88
CA ALA A 129 12.93 -10.00 -14.66
C ALA A 129 12.24 -10.30 -16.01
N ASP A 130 10.99 -9.87 -16.15
CA ASP A 130 10.18 -9.98 -17.36
C ASP A 130 10.30 -8.77 -18.29
N GLY A 131 11.14 -7.78 -17.95
CA GLY A 131 11.35 -6.58 -18.74
C GLY A 131 10.15 -5.65 -18.81
N GLU A 132 9.13 -5.95 -18.02
CA GLU A 132 7.87 -5.21 -17.99
C GLU A 132 7.94 -3.99 -17.04
N PHE A 133 8.88 -3.10 -17.30
CA PHE A 133 8.75 -1.71 -16.86
C PHE A 133 7.79 -1.02 -17.81
N TYR A 134 6.63 -0.67 -17.30
CA TYR A 134 5.60 -0.13 -18.15
C TYR A 134 5.63 1.36 -18.17
N ASP A 135 5.52 1.78 -19.40
CA ASP A 135 5.35 3.06 -19.95
C ASP A 135 4.36 3.94 -19.16
N TYR A 136 4.67 5.20 -19.16
CA TYR A 136 4.00 6.40 -18.69
C TYR A 136 2.47 6.45 -18.85
N HIS A 137 1.86 5.63 -19.67
CA HIS A 137 0.43 5.65 -19.95
C HIS A 137 -0.41 4.69 -19.06
N GLY A 138 0.15 4.09 -18.02
CA GLY A 138 -0.61 3.34 -17.02
C GLY A 138 -1.16 2.00 -17.51
N TYR A 139 -0.73 1.53 -18.63
CA TYR A 139 -1.21 0.29 -19.23
C TYR A 139 -0.33 -0.89 -18.88
N ASN A 140 0.15 -0.97 -17.78
CA ASN A 140 0.64 -2.21 -17.24
C ASN A 140 1.41 -1.91 -15.97
N MET A 141 1.21 -2.66 -15.06
CA MET A 141 1.52 -2.62 -13.70
C MET A 141 2.92 -2.88 -13.33
N GLY A 142 3.82 -2.23 -14.04
CA GLY A 142 5.10 -1.87 -13.53
C GLY A 142 4.98 -0.66 -12.61
N PHE A 143 5.98 -0.45 -11.80
CA PHE A 143 6.19 0.79 -11.08
C PHE A 143 6.31 1.92 -12.09
N GLY A 144 5.32 2.78 -12.21
CA GLY A 144 5.42 3.95 -13.06
C GLY A 144 6.39 4.96 -12.44
N TYR A 145 7.47 5.28 -13.15
CA TYR A 145 8.14 6.55 -12.93
C TYR A 145 7.15 7.63 -13.35
N ILE A 146 6.67 8.42 -12.40
CA ILE A 146 5.81 9.55 -12.74
C ILE A 146 6.72 10.62 -13.32
N ASP A 147 6.40 11.08 -14.55
CA ASP A 147 7.07 12.22 -15.17
C ASP A 147 7.16 13.37 -14.16
N PRO A 148 8.35 13.97 -13.96
CA PRO A 148 8.51 15.07 -13.03
C PRO A 148 7.55 16.25 -13.26
N THR A 149 7.04 16.42 -14.46
CA THR A 149 6.04 17.46 -14.77
C THR A 149 4.66 17.13 -14.23
N ILE A 150 4.32 15.84 -14.10
CA ILE A 150 3.10 15.34 -13.48
C ILE A 150 3.29 15.14 -11.98
N ALA A 151 4.51 14.84 -11.52
CA ALA A 151 4.86 14.75 -10.10
C ALA A 151 4.64 16.07 -9.34
N VAL A 152 4.47 17.19 -10.03
CA VAL A 152 4.06 18.47 -9.43
C VAL A 152 2.59 18.45 -9.00
N GLU A 153 1.75 17.66 -9.68
CA GLU A 153 0.33 17.48 -9.35
C GLU A 153 0.08 16.25 -8.48
N THR A 154 0.98 15.24 -8.53
CA THR A 154 0.95 14.05 -7.68
C THR A 154 2.10 14.14 -6.68
N GLU A 155 1.82 14.08 -5.39
CA GLU A 155 2.83 14.18 -4.32
C GLU A 155 3.90 13.07 -4.34
N TYR A 156 3.81 12.07 -5.23
CA TYR A 156 4.63 10.87 -5.22
C TYR A 156 5.51 10.74 -6.46
N ILE A 157 6.77 10.33 -6.26
CA ILE A 157 7.70 10.02 -7.36
C ILE A 157 7.36 8.65 -7.97
N TYR A 158 6.92 7.71 -7.12
CA TYR A 158 6.49 6.37 -7.52
C TYR A 158 5.12 6.09 -6.93
N SER A 159 4.22 5.51 -7.71
CA SER A 159 2.91 5.09 -7.24
C SER A 159 2.44 3.79 -7.87
N TRP A 160 1.62 3.04 -7.15
CA TRP A 160 0.98 1.80 -7.57
C TRP A 160 -0.47 1.78 -7.08
N SER A 161 -1.37 1.17 -7.86
CA SER A 161 -2.78 1.07 -7.53
C SER A 161 -3.27 -0.37 -7.69
N LEU A 162 -4.02 -0.83 -6.69
CA LEU A 162 -4.69 -2.14 -6.75
C LEU A 162 -5.69 -2.21 -7.90
N PHE A 163 -6.38 -1.11 -8.19
CA PHE A 163 -7.34 -1.05 -9.28
C PHE A 163 -6.66 -1.36 -10.62
N ASN A 164 -5.55 -0.69 -10.90
CA ASN A 164 -4.77 -0.94 -12.11
C ASN A 164 -4.22 -2.39 -12.13
N TYR A 165 -3.77 -2.89 -10.97
CA TYR A 165 -3.31 -4.27 -10.83
C TYR A 165 -4.40 -5.29 -11.14
N LYS A 166 -5.58 -5.14 -10.67
CA LYS A 166 -6.71 -6.02 -10.99
C LYS A 166 -6.94 -6.11 -12.49
N THR A 167 -6.93 -4.96 -13.18
CA THR A 167 -7.17 -4.90 -14.63
C THR A 167 -6.10 -5.64 -15.42
N ALA A 168 -4.83 -5.51 -15.03
CA ALA A 168 -3.75 -6.10 -15.82
C ALA A 168 -3.54 -7.61 -15.56
N VAL A 169 -4.03 -8.14 -14.44
CA VAL A 169 -3.95 -9.59 -14.15
C VAL A 169 -5.23 -10.35 -14.51
N GLU A 170 -6.25 -9.70 -15.07
CA GLU A 170 -7.49 -10.37 -15.51
C GLU A 170 -7.23 -11.55 -16.45
N GLU A 171 -6.19 -11.46 -17.28
CA GLU A 171 -5.80 -12.52 -18.22
C GLU A 171 -4.78 -13.52 -17.64
N LYS A 172 -4.28 -13.28 -16.40
CA LYS A 172 -3.28 -14.11 -15.73
C LYS A 172 -3.93 -14.98 -14.66
N GLU A 173 -4.25 -16.21 -14.99
CA GLU A 173 -5.09 -17.13 -14.20
C GLU A 173 -4.58 -17.33 -12.76
N ASP A 174 -3.28 -17.50 -12.56
CA ASP A 174 -2.70 -17.72 -11.22
C ASP A 174 -2.75 -16.44 -10.34
N GLU A 175 -2.40 -15.29 -10.90
CA GLU A 175 -2.40 -14.00 -10.18
C GLU A 175 -3.83 -13.54 -9.87
N TYR A 176 -4.76 -13.75 -10.79
CA TYR A 176 -6.17 -13.48 -10.59
C TYR A 176 -6.76 -14.36 -9.48
N ALA A 177 -6.41 -15.64 -9.45
CA ALA A 177 -6.84 -16.55 -8.38
C ALA A 177 -6.32 -16.13 -6.98
N GLU A 178 -5.14 -15.52 -6.89
CA GLU A 178 -4.64 -14.95 -5.64
C GLU A 178 -5.45 -13.72 -5.19
N LEU A 179 -5.82 -12.85 -6.13
CA LEU A 179 -6.71 -11.72 -5.86
C LEU A 179 -8.06 -12.19 -5.32
N GLU A 180 -8.64 -13.21 -5.94
CA GLU A 180 -9.93 -13.76 -5.51
C GLU A 180 -9.90 -14.37 -4.10
N ARG A 181 -8.75 -14.82 -3.62
CA ARG A 181 -8.59 -15.33 -2.25
C ARG A 181 -8.38 -14.24 -1.22
N SER A 182 -7.99 -13.05 -1.63
CA SER A 182 -7.70 -11.94 -0.71
C SER A 182 -8.97 -11.25 -0.23
N ILE A 183 -9.13 -11.18 1.09
CA ILE A 183 -10.21 -10.41 1.74
C ILE A 183 -10.04 -8.92 1.41
N VAL A 184 -8.82 -8.40 1.49
CA VAL A 184 -8.52 -6.99 1.23
C VAL A 184 -8.83 -6.61 -0.21
N ALA A 185 -8.42 -7.43 -1.19
CA ALA A 185 -8.72 -7.18 -2.59
C ALA A 185 -10.23 -7.20 -2.90
N LYS A 186 -11.02 -7.96 -2.13
CA LYS A 186 -12.48 -7.99 -2.25
C LYS A 186 -13.17 -6.82 -1.55
N LEU A 187 -12.63 -6.37 -0.44
CA LEU A 187 -13.24 -5.31 0.35
C LEU A 187 -12.88 -3.93 -0.13
N ALA A 188 -11.61 -3.69 -0.50
CA ALA A 188 -11.15 -2.41 -1.00
C ALA A 188 -11.55 -2.21 -2.46
N ASP A 189 -11.94 -1.00 -2.79
CA ASP A 189 -12.15 -0.59 -4.18
C ASP A 189 -10.81 -0.27 -4.83
N ASP A 190 -9.92 0.42 -4.08
CA ASP A 190 -8.54 0.64 -4.48
C ASP A 190 -7.60 0.70 -3.26
N ILE A 191 -6.33 0.41 -3.49
CA ILE A 191 -5.23 0.62 -2.55
C ILE A 191 -4.13 1.30 -3.33
N ILE A 192 -3.80 2.50 -2.93
CA ILE A 192 -2.73 3.28 -3.55
C ILE A 192 -1.51 3.21 -2.65
N VAL A 193 -0.37 2.86 -3.22
CA VAL A 193 0.93 2.93 -2.55
C VAL A 193 1.77 3.97 -3.26
N GLY A 194 2.29 4.93 -2.54
CA GLY A 194 3.16 5.97 -3.07
C GLY A 194 4.43 6.12 -2.24
N VAL A 195 5.55 6.43 -2.88
CA VAL A 195 6.82 6.69 -2.22
C VAL A 195 7.41 8.01 -2.69
N ARG A 196 7.82 8.82 -1.73
CA ARG A 196 8.54 10.07 -1.95
C ARG A 196 9.73 10.17 -0.99
N GLY A 197 10.93 9.98 -1.51
CA GLY A 197 12.14 9.89 -0.69
C GLY A 197 12.02 8.74 0.31
N ARG A 198 12.03 9.06 1.61
CA ARG A 198 11.89 8.07 2.70
C ARG A 198 10.46 7.88 3.20
N ASN A 199 9.50 8.56 2.61
CA ASN A 199 8.11 8.48 3.03
C ASN A 199 7.37 7.49 2.13
N VAL A 200 6.69 6.53 2.77
CA VAL A 200 5.73 5.62 2.14
C VAL A 200 4.34 6.05 2.55
N VAL A 201 3.47 6.24 1.60
CA VAL A 201 2.06 6.54 1.85
C VAL A 201 1.22 5.41 1.27
N ILE A 202 0.27 4.94 2.07
CA ILE A 202 -0.68 3.92 1.66
C ILE A 202 -2.07 4.47 1.93
N VAL A 203 -2.92 4.45 0.91
CA VAL A 203 -4.32 4.88 1.00
C VAL A 203 -5.21 3.74 0.58
N VAL A 204 -6.05 3.25 1.48
CA VAL A 204 -7.09 2.26 1.16
C VAL A 204 -8.41 2.98 0.96
N LYS A 205 -9.04 2.78 -0.20
CA LYS A 205 -10.31 3.41 -0.57
C LYS A 205 -11.46 2.43 -0.55
N LYS A 206 -12.58 2.86 0.03
CA LYS A 206 -13.85 2.12 0.03
C LYS A 206 -15.04 3.04 -0.11
N SER A 207 -15.86 2.78 -1.14
CA SER A 207 -17.15 3.42 -1.35
C SER A 207 -18.29 2.45 -1.05
N PHE A 208 -19.39 2.98 -0.53
CA PHE A 208 -20.64 2.25 -0.29
C PHE A 208 -21.82 2.84 -1.06
N ALA A 209 -21.52 3.60 -2.12
CA ALA A 209 -22.54 4.14 -3.02
C ALA A 209 -23.30 3.02 -3.77
#